data_5d21109b3c0e1de5041df871d7c7c1af
#
_entry.id   5d21109b3c0e1de5041df871d7c7c1af
#
_cell.length_a   1.000
_cell.length_b   1.000
_cell.length_c   1.000
_cell.angle_alpha   90.00
_cell.angle_beta   90.00
_cell.angle_gamma   90.00
#
_symmetry.space_group_name_H-M   'P 1'
#
loop_
_entity.id
_entity.type
_entity.pdbx_description
1 polymer ?
#
loop_
_entity_poly.entity_id
_entity_poly.type
_entity_poly.pdbx_seq_one_letter_code
_entity_poly.pdbx_strand_id
1 'polypeptide(L)'
;MAPENPAPASLDDCVAAIRYAVANAAEFGADGSRFAIGGDSAGGNLTAASVLRLRDENGPTARLQLLLYGAFTANNDLPSVIENGEGKILTRQAMIWFYNHY
;
A
#
# COMPACT_ATOMS: atom_id res chain seq x y z
N MET A 1 -5.93 -12.09 -2.12
CA MET A 1 -4.69 -11.67 -1.43
C MET A 1 -3.64 -12.73 -1.69
N ALA A 2 -2.36 -12.42 -1.52
CA ALA A 2 -1.32 -13.44 -1.58
C ALA A 2 -1.52 -14.48 -0.44
N PRO A 3 -1.16 -15.75 -0.63
CA PRO A 3 -0.51 -16.32 -1.82
C PRO A 3 -1.46 -16.69 -2.98
N GLU A 4 -2.79 -16.72 -2.78
CA GLU A 4 -3.75 -17.14 -3.81
C GLU A 4 -3.80 -16.16 -4.99
N ASN A 5 -3.61 -14.88 -4.71
CA ASN A 5 -3.55 -13.81 -5.69
C ASN A 5 -2.35 -12.91 -5.36
N PRO A 6 -1.14 -13.24 -5.83
CA PRO A 6 0.06 -12.47 -5.56
C PRO A 6 0.04 -11.10 -6.26
N ALA A 7 1.07 -10.30 -6.04
CA ALA A 7 1.22 -9.02 -6.75
C ALA A 7 1.13 -9.25 -8.28
N PRO A 8 0.47 -8.36 -9.02
CA PRO A 8 -0.03 -7.05 -8.59
C PRO A 8 -1.51 -7.02 -8.15
N ALA A 9 -2.17 -8.16 -7.91
CA ALA A 9 -3.63 -8.23 -7.71
C ALA A 9 -4.14 -7.26 -6.62
N SER A 10 -3.47 -7.20 -5.47
CA SER A 10 -3.86 -6.25 -4.40
C SER A 10 -3.70 -4.79 -4.79
N LEU A 11 -2.70 -4.47 -5.61
CA LEU A 11 -2.53 -3.12 -6.15
C LEU A 11 -3.63 -2.79 -7.16
N ASP A 12 -3.99 -3.75 -8.02
CA ASP A 12 -5.08 -3.58 -9.00
C ASP A 12 -6.40 -3.29 -8.29
N ASP A 13 -6.71 -4.04 -7.23
CA ASP A 13 -7.90 -3.83 -6.40
C ASP A 13 -7.90 -2.44 -5.74
N CYS A 14 -6.77 -2.02 -5.17
CA CYS A 14 -6.64 -0.70 -4.56
C CYS A 14 -6.84 0.43 -5.58
N VAL A 15 -6.23 0.34 -6.75
CA VAL A 15 -6.38 1.34 -7.82
C VAL A 15 -7.83 1.39 -8.32
N ALA A 16 -8.47 0.24 -8.50
CA ALA A 16 -9.87 0.17 -8.90
C ALA A 16 -10.79 0.80 -7.84
N ALA A 17 -10.57 0.49 -6.56
CA ALA A 17 -11.35 1.06 -5.46
C ALA A 17 -11.19 2.58 -5.36
N ILE A 18 -9.96 3.11 -5.51
CA ILE A 18 -9.70 4.55 -5.52
C ILE A 18 -10.42 5.22 -6.68
N ARG A 19 -10.31 4.69 -7.89
CA ARG A 19 -11.00 5.22 -9.06
C ARG A 19 -12.50 5.25 -8.87
N TYR A 20 -13.08 4.16 -8.35
CA TYR A 20 -14.50 4.09 -8.05
C TYR A 20 -14.92 5.13 -7.01
N ALA A 21 -14.22 5.21 -5.89
CA ALA A 21 -14.55 6.14 -4.81
C ALA A 21 -14.48 7.61 -5.27
N VAL A 22 -13.48 7.96 -6.08
CA VAL A 22 -13.33 9.32 -6.62
C VAL A 22 -14.44 9.63 -7.63
N ALA A 23 -14.73 8.70 -8.55
CA ALA A 23 -15.76 8.89 -9.57
C ALA A 23 -17.18 9.01 -8.98
N ASN A 24 -17.44 8.31 -7.87
CA ASN A 24 -18.76 8.29 -7.22
C ASN A 24 -18.78 9.09 -5.90
N ALA A 25 -17.81 9.98 -5.67
CA ALA A 25 -17.66 10.70 -4.39
C ALA A 25 -18.94 11.43 -3.96
N ALA A 26 -19.70 11.97 -4.89
CA ALA A 26 -20.96 12.66 -4.62
C ALA A 26 -22.01 11.75 -3.95
N GLU A 27 -22.02 10.46 -4.26
CA GLU A 27 -22.92 9.48 -3.63
C GLU A 27 -22.63 9.29 -2.14
N PHE A 28 -21.38 9.56 -1.74
CA PHE A 28 -20.92 9.52 -0.35
C PHE A 28 -20.96 10.90 0.33
N GLY A 29 -21.50 11.93 -0.33
CA GLY A 29 -21.48 13.30 0.18
C GLY A 29 -20.10 13.94 0.21
N ALA A 30 -19.17 13.46 -0.60
CA ALA A 30 -17.76 13.89 -0.66
C ALA A 30 -17.43 14.61 -1.97
N ASP A 31 -16.27 15.27 -2.00
CA ASP A 31 -15.71 15.93 -3.17
C ASP A 31 -14.55 15.10 -3.75
N GLY A 32 -14.78 14.44 -4.87
CA GLY A 32 -13.79 13.62 -5.55
C GLY A 32 -12.55 14.37 -6.06
N SER A 33 -12.60 15.71 -6.15
CA SER A 33 -11.44 16.52 -6.50
C SER A 33 -10.47 16.73 -5.33
N ARG A 34 -10.86 16.37 -4.12
CA ARG A 34 -10.12 16.59 -2.88
C ARG A 34 -10.17 15.34 -2.00
N PHE A 35 -9.27 14.41 -2.25
CA PHE A 35 -9.18 13.19 -1.46
C PHE A 35 -7.76 12.95 -0.94
N ALA A 36 -7.68 12.20 0.13
CA ALA A 36 -6.45 11.69 0.72
C ALA A 36 -6.46 10.16 0.68
N ILE A 37 -5.28 9.57 0.66
CA ILE A 37 -5.11 8.12 0.73
C ILE A 37 -4.18 7.83 1.91
N GLY A 38 -4.50 6.81 2.67
CA GLY A 38 -3.63 6.40 3.77
C GLY A 38 -3.68 4.90 4.01
N GLY A 39 -2.65 4.42 4.67
CA GLY A 39 -2.55 3.03 5.07
C GLY A 39 -1.37 2.79 6.01
N ASP A 40 -1.47 1.72 6.76
CA ASP A 40 -0.46 1.27 7.69
C ASP A 40 0.19 -0.03 7.22
N SER A 41 1.45 -0.25 7.56
CA SER A 41 2.19 -1.48 7.27
C SER A 41 2.12 -1.84 5.76
N ALA A 42 1.59 -2.98 5.39
CA ALA A 42 1.32 -3.37 4.00
C ALA A 42 0.38 -2.37 3.30
N GLY A 43 -0.58 -1.77 4.02
CA GLY A 43 -1.45 -0.72 3.50
C GLY A 43 -0.68 0.57 3.17
N GLY A 44 0.39 0.90 3.91
CA GLY A 44 1.31 1.98 3.58
C GLY A 44 2.04 1.73 2.27
N ASN A 45 2.50 0.51 2.04
CA ASN A 45 3.09 0.09 0.78
C ASN A 45 2.09 0.23 -0.38
N LEU A 46 0.88 -0.35 -0.24
CA LEU A 46 -0.16 -0.29 -1.26
C LEU A 46 -0.61 1.15 -1.55
N THR A 47 -0.66 2.01 -0.53
CA THR A 47 -0.94 3.44 -0.71
C THR A 47 0.09 4.11 -1.61
N ALA A 48 1.38 3.93 -1.32
CA ALA A 48 2.45 4.50 -2.12
C ALA A 48 2.45 3.97 -3.56
N ALA A 49 2.34 2.64 -3.71
CA ALA A 49 2.28 1.99 -5.01
C ALA A 49 1.06 2.45 -5.83
N SER A 50 -0.11 2.58 -5.21
CA SER A 50 -1.33 3.04 -5.86
C SER A 50 -1.20 4.47 -6.39
N VAL A 51 -0.62 5.37 -5.59
CA VAL A 51 -0.42 6.77 -6.03
C VAL A 51 0.58 6.87 -7.17
N LEU A 52 1.66 6.09 -7.13
CA LEU A 52 2.62 6.04 -8.24
C LEU A 52 1.95 5.55 -9.52
N ARG A 53 1.17 4.47 -9.44
CA ARG A 53 0.45 3.91 -10.59
C ARG A 53 -0.60 4.86 -11.14
N LEU A 54 -1.39 5.48 -10.28
CA LEU A 54 -2.38 6.48 -10.69
C LEU A 54 -1.72 7.66 -11.40
N ARG A 55 -0.57 8.14 -10.90
CA ARG A 55 0.22 9.19 -11.56
C ARG A 55 0.66 8.76 -12.96
N ASP A 56 1.23 7.57 -13.09
CA ASP A 56 1.78 7.08 -14.35
C ASP A 56 0.68 6.79 -15.40
N GLU A 57 -0.54 6.49 -14.93
CA GLU A 57 -1.73 6.30 -15.76
C GLU A 57 -2.56 7.59 -15.97
N ASN A 58 -2.07 8.76 -15.56
CA ASN A 58 -2.81 10.04 -15.58
C ASN A 58 -4.18 9.96 -14.90
N GLY A 59 -4.26 9.20 -13.83
CA GLY A 59 -5.47 9.01 -13.02
C GLY A 59 -5.69 10.11 -11.98
N PRO A 60 -6.65 9.90 -11.05
CA PRO A 60 -6.91 10.84 -9.97
C PRO A 60 -5.69 11.12 -9.10
N THR A 61 -5.45 12.38 -8.75
CA THR A 61 -4.30 12.81 -7.93
C THR A 61 -4.74 13.07 -6.49
N ALA A 62 -4.22 12.28 -5.56
CA ALA A 62 -4.44 12.49 -4.13
C ALA A 62 -3.76 13.78 -3.65
N ARG A 63 -4.43 14.54 -2.79
CA ARG A 63 -3.90 15.75 -2.15
C ARG A 63 -2.96 15.46 -0.99
N LEU A 64 -3.12 14.31 -0.36
CA LEU A 64 -2.32 13.86 0.77
C LEU A 64 -2.15 12.35 0.74
N GLN A 65 -0.95 11.89 1.11
CA GLN A 65 -0.68 10.49 1.45
C GLN A 65 -0.32 10.40 2.93
N LEU A 66 -0.97 9.51 3.66
CA LEU A 66 -0.62 9.17 5.04
C LEU A 66 -0.05 7.76 5.08
N LEU A 67 1.27 7.66 5.21
CA LEU A 67 2.01 6.39 5.17
C LEU A 67 2.50 6.05 6.57
N LEU A 68 1.83 5.14 7.25
CA LEU A 68 2.18 4.72 8.61
C LEU A 68 3.04 3.46 8.55
N TYR A 69 4.29 3.57 8.97
CA TYR A 69 5.28 2.46 9.06
C TYR A 69 5.23 1.48 7.89
N GLY A 70 5.10 2.00 6.66
CA GLY A 70 4.94 1.19 5.44
C GLY A 70 6.21 0.39 5.09
N ALA A 71 5.99 -0.79 4.50
CA ALA A 71 7.07 -1.64 4.01
C ALA A 71 7.43 -1.26 2.56
N PHE A 72 8.46 -0.45 2.37
CA PHE A 72 8.83 0.13 1.07
C PHE A 72 10.02 -0.55 0.40
N THR A 73 10.59 -1.59 1.00
CA THR A 73 11.70 -2.36 0.45
C THR A 73 11.63 -3.82 0.88
N ALA A 74 11.99 -4.72 0.00
CA ALA A 74 12.17 -6.14 0.30
C ALA A 74 13.58 -6.46 0.84
N ASN A 75 14.42 -5.43 1.09
CA ASN A 75 15.74 -5.64 1.66
C ASN A 75 15.66 -5.98 3.16
N ASN A 76 15.74 -7.26 3.46
CA ASN A 76 15.69 -7.79 4.83
C ASN A 76 17.07 -7.77 5.56
N ASP A 77 18.10 -7.18 4.96
CA ASP A 77 19.45 -7.07 5.52
C ASP A 77 19.77 -5.66 6.01
N LEU A 78 18.76 -4.78 6.10
CA LEU A 78 18.92 -3.47 6.71
C LEU A 78 19.26 -3.62 8.21
N PRO A 79 20.16 -2.79 8.76
CA PRO A 79 20.54 -2.87 10.17
C PRO A 79 19.36 -2.89 11.13
N SER A 80 18.33 -2.06 10.89
CA SER A 80 17.13 -2.00 11.73
C SER A 80 16.28 -3.28 11.64
N VAL A 81 16.29 -3.98 10.50
CA VAL A 81 15.58 -5.26 10.32
C VAL A 81 16.30 -6.37 11.08
N ILE A 82 17.64 -6.36 11.06
CA ILE A 82 18.44 -7.33 11.81
C ILE A 82 18.29 -7.10 13.32
N GLU A 83 18.45 -5.86 13.77
CA GLU A 83 18.34 -5.49 15.19
C GLU A 83 16.97 -5.83 15.81
N ASN A 84 15.89 -5.59 15.05
CA ASN A 84 14.51 -5.82 15.49
C ASN A 84 13.91 -7.11 14.95
N GLY A 85 14.71 -7.99 14.37
CA GLY A 85 14.26 -9.19 13.67
C GLY A 85 13.74 -10.31 14.54
N GLU A 86 13.97 -10.25 15.87
CA GLU A 86 13.53 -11.25 16.83
C GLU A 86 12.84 -10.60 18.03
N GLY A 87 11.99 -11.37 18.72
CA GLY A 87 11.33 -10.90 19.95
C GLY A 87 10.30 -9.78 19.75
N LYS A 88 9.92 -9.49 18.50
CA LYS A 88 8.88 -8.53 18.11
C LYS A 88 7.71 -9.25 17.44
N ILE A 89 6.57 -8.55 17.28
CA ILE A 89 5.37 -9.11 16.64
C ILE A 89 5.67 -9.52 15.19
N LEU A 90 6.43 -8.69 14.46
CA LEU A 90 6.86 -8.97 13.10
C LEU A 90 8.36 -9.32 13.11
N THR A 91 8.66 -10.60 12.89
CA THR A 91 10.05 -11.08 12.84
C THR A 91 10.64 -10.93 11.44
N ARG A 92 11.99 -10.91 11.34
CA ARG A 92 12.68 -10.91 10.04
C ARG A 92 12.28 -12.12 9.19
N GLN A 93 12.14 -13.30 9.79
CA GLN A 93 11.72 -14.52 9.09
C GLN A 93 10.30 -14.39 8.53
N ALA A 94 9.39 -13.80 9.28
CA ALA A 94 8.03 -13.52 8.80
C ALA A 94 8.03 -12.53 7.63
N MET A 95 8.85 -11.48 7.68
CA MET A 95 8.99 -10.53 6.57
C MET A 95 9.51 -11.22 5.30
N ILE A 96 10.53 -12.06 5.40
CA ILE A 96 11.04 -12.86 4.27
C ILE A 96 9.92 -13.73 3.70
N TRP A 97 9.15 -14.37 4.55
CA TRP A 97 8.02 -15.20 4.12
C TRP A 97 6.97 -14.39 3.37
N PHE A 98 6.58 -13.21 3.89
CA PHE A 98 5.62 -12.34 3.23
C PHE A 98 6.11 -11.87 1.85
N TYR A 99 7.36 -11.43 1.74
CA TYR A 99 7.91 -10.98 0.46
C TYR A 99 8.05 -12.10 -0.56
N ASN A 100 8.26 -13.34 -0.13
CA ASN A 100 8.30 -14.49 -1.04
C ASN A 100 6.93 -14.85 -1.62
N HIS A 101 5.85 -14.33 -1.04
CA HIS A 101 4.47 -14.55 -1.49
C HIS A 101 3.81 -13.29 -2.08
N TYR A 102 4.54 -12.17 -2.07
CA TYR A 102 4.07 -10.88 -2.62
C TYR A 102 4.20 -10.81 -4.15
#